data_0426876734d8e133f4f01c8f112b8ffa
#
_entry.id   0426876734d8e133f4f01c8f112b8ffa
#
_cell.length_a   1.000
_cell.length_b   1.000
_cell.length_c   1.000
_cell.angle_alpha   90.00
_cell.angle_beta   90.00
_cell.angle_gamma   90.00
#
_symmetry.space_group_name_H-M   'P 1'
#
loop_
_entity.id
_entity.type
_entity.pdbx_description
1 polymer ?
#
loop_
_entity_poly.entity_id
_entity_poly.type
_entity_poly.pdbx_seq_one_letter_code
_entity_poly.pdbx_strand_id
1 'polypeptide(L)'
;MDDLLASIGLTHGTRSSRKGTWTEGARKPVGKKKKLAAETTKVPTPKIDFDFSSLLAKAPAVVHGFSTRSGGVTRVYRPGLPKSQGDLNLGFTSHDERKNVEANRTRMMQALLGKEAKDWKLVTLQQRHTPVVRVLRDTEATHLRGDAVMTDLPHRLLGVMTADCIPVLLYDRKNGAVAAFHAGWRGTLARIVERGVGTMKIEYGTDPKDIVAAIGAGIGPCCYSVGEEVRHEFESQFAYAPELFSDVYESEPIRDKYPLLFMTARAPGHSPIGPQLHLDLWEANRRQLLDAGISAKKISVVGTCTACGTSRYFSHRTEEGFTGRMMSVIGVR
;
A
#
# COMPACT_ATOMS: atom_id res chain seq x y z
N MET A 1 23.05 -22.76 45.37
CA MET A 1 22.60 -23.00 43.97
C MET A 1 23.80 -23.01 43.06
N ASP A 2 24.79 -23.76 43.51
CA ASP A 2 26.06 -24.03 42.84
C ASP A 2 26.10 -25.54 42.63
N ASP A 3 25.85 -25.98 41.40
CA ASP A 3 26.11 -27.36 40.96
C ASP A 3 25.44 -27.61 39.59
N LEU A 4 26.02 -27.02 38.54
CA LEU A 4 25.71 -27.45 37.16
C LEU A 4 26.72 -26.97 36.10
N LEU A 5 28.05 -26.91 36.45
CA LEU A 5 29.07 -26.58 35.49
C LEU A 5 30.29 -27.51 35.59
N ALA A 6 30.05 -28.80 35.62
CA ALA A 6 31.13 -29.81 35.59
C ALA A 6 30.84 -30.93 34.63
N SER A 7 30.76 -30.65 33.32
CA SER A 7 30.91 -31.73 32.31
C SER A 7 31.09 -31.17 30.89
N ILE A 8 32.18 -30.49 30.61
CA ILE A 8 32.79 -30.46 29.26
C ILE A 8 34.29 -30.23 29.41
N GLY A 9 35.09 -31.30 29.24
CA GLY A 9 36.53 -31.24 29.34
C GLY A 9 37.19 -30.48 28.21
N LEU A 10 38.05 -29.54 28.57
CA LEU A 10 39.04 -28.94 27.67
C LEU A 10 40.41 -29.09 28.28
N THR A 11 41.26 -29.91 27.63
CA THR A 11 42.65 -30.14 27.99
C THR A 11 43.54 -29.01 27.50
N HIS A 12 44.37 -28.49 28.40
CA HIS A 12 45.43 -27.51 28.11
C HIS A 12 46.58 -28.15 27.32
N GLY A 13 46.91 -27.61 26.13
CA GLY A 13 48.11 -27.90 25.38
C GLY A 13 49.19 -26.86 25.63
N THR A 14 50.34 -27.28 26.12
CA THR A 14 51.54 -26.50 26.46
C THR A 14 52.28 -25.98 25.22
N ARG A 15 52.66 -24.72 25.24
CA ARG A 15 53.53 -24.05 24.25
C ARG A 15 54.98 -24.49 24.40
N SER A 16 55.56 -25.00 23.29
CA SER A 16 57.02 -25.16 23.12
C SER A 16 57.57 -24.00 22.29
N SER A 17 58.54 -23.27 22.83
CA SER A 17 59.26 -22.19 22.16
C SER A 17 60.44 -22.75 21.33
N ARG A 18 60.44 -22.48 20.03
CA ARG A 18 61.66 -22.62 19.19
C ARG A 18 62.07 -21.25 18.65
N LYS A 19 63.23 -20.79 19.05
CA LYS A 19 63.96 -19.65 18.46
C LYS A 19 64.53 -20.05 17.10
N GLY A 20 64.09 -19.36 16.05
CA GLY A 20 64.68 -19.45 14.71
C GLY A 20 65.30 -18.10 14.32
N THR A 21 66.55 -18.05 14.06
CA THR A 21 67.35 -16.90 13.58
C THR A 21 67.01 -16.62 12.13
N TRP A 22 66.67 -15.38 11.81
CA TRP A 22 66.39 -14.92 10.44
C TRP A 22 67.61 -14.11 9.93
N THR A 23 68.19 -14.52 8.79
CA THR A 23 69.17 -13.77 8.02
C THR A 23 68.44 -12.77 7.09
N GLU A 24 68.98 -11.54 7.06
CA GLU A 24 68.47 -10.47 6.17
C GLU A 24 68.80 -10.79 4.70
N GLY A 25 67.70 -10.95 3.91
CA GLY A 25 67.71 -11.00 2.46
C GLY A 25 67.23 -9.72 1.83
N ALA A 26 68.04 -9.11 0.95
CA ALA A 26 67.81 -7.84 0.26
C ALA A 26 66.46 -7.77 -0.45
N ARG A 27 65.65 -6.68 -0.18
CA ARG A 27 64.38 -6.39 -0.84
C ARG A 27 64.62 -5.77 -2.22
N LYS A 28 64.08 -6.39 -3.26
CA LYS A 28 63.93 -5.79 -4.60
C LYS A 28 62.74 -4.79 -4.56
N PRO A 29 62.79 -3.67 -5.33
CA PRO A 29 61.74 -2.65 -5.31
C PRO A 29 60.47 -3.20 -5.95
N VAL A 30 59.34 -3.04 -5.22
CA VAL A 30 57.97 -3.41 -5.67
C VAL A 30 57.47 -2.39 -6.67
N GLY A 31 57.17 -2.88 -7.87
CA GLY A 31 56.60 -2.07 -8.95
C GLY A 31 55.31 -1.36 -8.55
N LYS A 32 55.12 -0.12 -9.04
CA LYS A 32 53.97 0.73 -8.84
C LYS A 32 52.68 -0.01 -9.22
N LYS A 33 51.83 -0.30 -8.23
CA LYS A 33 50.47 -0.79 -8.45
C LYS A 33 49.64 0.27 -9.22
N LYS A 34 49.30 -0.01 -10.48
CA LYS A 34 48.27 0.72 -11.18
C LYS A 34 46.98 0.62 -10.37
N LYS A 35 46.45 1.75 -9.89
CA LYS A 35 45.10 1.83 -9.39
C LYS A 35 44.16 1.50 -10.56
N LEU A 36 43.54 0.31 -10.55
CA LEU A 36 42.35 0.07 -11.36
C LEU A 36 41.29 1.03 -10.84
N ALA A 37 40.91 1.98 -11.68
CA ALA A 37 39.70 2.76 -11.47
C ALA A 37 38.53 1.77 -11.43
N ALA A 38 37.89 1.62 -10.29
CA ALA A 38 36.64 0.90 -10.19
C ALA A 38 35.59 1.70 -11.02
N GLU A 39 35.32 1.23 -12.23
CA GLU A 39 34.12 1.64 -12.95
C GLU A 39 32.95 1.27 -12.07
N THR A 40 32.40 2.25 -11.36
CA THR A 40 31.09 2.16 -10.73
C THR A 40 30.07 2.12 -11.85
N THR A 41 29.79 0.92 -12.36
CA THR A 41 28.60 0.68 -13.19
C THR A 41 27.41 1.10 -12.33
N LYS A 42 26.83 2.28 -12.61
CA LYS A 42 25.58 2.74 -12.00
C LYS A 42 24.52 1.69 -12.34
N VAL A 43 24.21 0.84 -11.38
CA VAL A 43 23.08 -0.10 -11.50
C VAL A 43 21.84 0.77 -11.78
N PRO A 44 21.12 0.54 -12.88
CA PRO A 44 19.96 1.37 -13.20
C PRO A 44 18.96 1.28 -12.07
N THR A 45 18.56 2.44 -11.56
CA THR A 45 17.54 2.53 -10.50
C THR A 45 16.22 2.00 -11.06
N PRO A 46 15.58 1.02 -10.44
CA PRO A 46 14.33 0.46 -10.94
C PRO A 46 13.29 1.56 -11.15
N LYS A 47 12.57 1.51 -12.26
CA LYS A 47 11.49 2.44 -12.58
C LYS A 47 10.35 2.21 -11.59
N ILE A 48 9.79 3.29 -11.04
CA ILE A 48 8.57 3.22 -10.23
C ILE A 48 7.39 2.96 -11.18
N ASP A 49 6.54 2.02 -10.79
CA ASP A 49 5.35 1.65 -11.53
C ASP A 49 4.09 2.19 -10.84
N PHE A 50 3.13 2.68 -11.64
CA PHE A 50 1.85 3.24 -11.21
C PHE A 50 0.72 2.71 -12.06
N ASP A 51 -0.45 2.59 -11.46
CA ASP A 51 -1.71 2.55 -12.16
C ASP A 51 -2.27 3.96 -12.30
N PHE A 52 -2.94 4.23 -13.42
CA PHE A 52 -3.55 5.52 -13.71
C PHE A 52 -5.02 5.35 -14.10
N SER A 53 -5.84 6.32 -13.71
CA SER A 53 -7.20 6.43 -14.22
C SER A 53 -7.17 7.06 -15.61
N SER A 54 -7.74 6.37 -16.59
CA SER A 54 -7.88 6.90 -17.96
C SER A 54 -8.76 8.15 -18.03
N LEU A 55 -9.67 8.32 -17.05
CA LEU A 55 -10.54 9.49 -16.97
C LEU A 55 -9.82 10.70 -16.38
N LEU A 56 -9.09 10.52 -15.25
CA LEU A 56 -8.30 11.59 -14.65
C LEU A 56 -7.13 12.01 -15.53
N ALA A 57 -6.53 11.10 -16.29
CA ALA A 57 -5.44 11.39 -17.22
C ALA A 57 -5.84 12.34 -18.36
N LYS A 58 -7.15 12.50 -18.64
CA LYS A 58 -7.67 13.47 -19.62
C LYS A 58 -7.69 14.90 -19.10
N ALA A 59 -7.41 15.14 -17.81
CA ALA A 59 -7.39 16.46 -17.19
C ALA A 59 -5.94 16.94 -17.02
N PRO A 60 -5.41 17.83 -17.89
CA PRO A 60 -3.99 18.25 -17.85
C PRO A 60 -3.59 18.95 -16.54
N ALA A 61 -4.55 19.58 -15.87
CA ALA A 61 -4.34 20.24 -14.59
C ALA A 61 -4.13 19.25 -13.43
N VAL A 62 -4.49 17.96 -13.61
CA VAL A 62 -4.46 16.96 -12.53
C VAL A 62 -3.21 16.10 -12.61
N VAL A 63 -2.53 15.97 -11.49
CA VAL A 63 -1.52 14.94 -11.25
C VAL A 63 -2.16 13.88 -10.37
N HIS A 64 -2.12 12.61 -10.76
CA HIS A 64 -2.64 11.50 -9.98
C HIS A 64 -1.83 10.23 -10.23
N GLY A 65 -1.98 9.24 -9.38
CA GLY A 65 -1.41 7.91 -9.56
C GLY A 65 -1.70 7.01 -8.36
N PHE A 66 -1.82 5.73 -8.64
CA PHE A 66 -1.88 4.67 -7.64
C PHE A 66 -0.55 3.93 -7.69
N SER A 67 0.30 4.10 -6.67
CA SER A 67 1.62 3.44 -6.67
C SER A 67 1.48 1.93 -6.51
N THR A 68 2.43 1.21 -7.08
CA THR A 68 2.63 -0.21 -6.79
C THR A 68 3.72 -0.38 -5.72
N ARG A 69 4.10 -1.62 -5.40
CA ARG A 69 5.22 -1.89 -4.48
C ARG A 69 6.59 -1.81 -5.14
N SER A 70 6.68 -1.61 -6.46
CA SER A 70 7.94 -1.73 -7.21
C SER A 70 8.72 -0.41 -7.29
N GLY A 71 10.06 -0.50 -7.34
CA GLY A 71 10.93 0.63 -7.66
C GLY A 71 11.43 1.43 -6.45
N GLY A 72 11.26 0.93 -5.23
CA GLY A 72 11.75 1.57 -4.01
C GLY A 72 13.11 1.10 -3.54
N VAL A 73 13.42 1.43 -2.28
CA VAL A 73 14.67 1.07 -1.60
C VAL A 73 14.46 0.11 -0.42
N THR A 74 13.21 -0.08 0.01
CA THR A 74 12.85 -0.97 1.12
C THR A 74 13.13 -2.43 0.74
N ARG A 75 13.71 -3.20 1.67
CA ARG A 75 14.05 -4.61 1.43
C ARG A 75 13.45 -5.57 2.45
N VAL A 76 12.91 -5.06 3.55
CA VAL A 76 12.46 -5.85 4.69
C VAL A 76 11.35 -6.83 4.32
N TYR A 77 10.45 -6.46 3.42
CA TYR A 77 9.31 -7.31 3.03
C TYR A 77 9.66 -8.40 2.01
N ARG A 78 10.77 -8.24 1.29
CA ARG A 78 11.27 -9.23 0.31
C ARG A 78 12.80 -9.31 0.37
N PRO A 79 13.38 -9.96 1.42
CA PRO A 79 14.83 -9.98 1.63
C PRO A 79 15.63 -10.68 0.52
N GLY A 80 14.98 -11.56 -0.25
CA GLY A 80 15.59 -12.28 -1.38
C GLY A 80 15.73 -11.49 -2.69
N LEU A 81 15.26 -10.24 -2.75
CA LEU A 81 15.39 -9.43 -3.96
C LEU A 81 16.84 -9.12 -4.31
N PRO A 82 17.19 -9.01 -5.61
CA PRO A 82 18.49 -8.51 -6.06
C PRO A 82 18.84 -7.17 -5.40
N LYS A 83 20.13 -6.88 -5.19
CA LYS A 83 20.57 -5.61 -4.56
C LYS A 83 20.10 -4.37 -5.30
N SER A 84 19.86 -4.47 -6.61
CA SER A 84 19.35 -3.41 -7.46
C SER A 84 17.84 -3.16 -7.33
N GLN A 85 17.10 -4.02 -6.63
CA GLN A 85 15.65 -3.93 -6.49
C GLN A 85 15.26 -3.74 -5.03
N GLY A 86 14.15 -3.03 -4.81
CA GLY A 86 13.55 -2.83 -3.51
C GLY A 86 12.08 -2.47 -3.64
N ASP A 87 11.37 -2.60 -2.54
CA ASP A 87 9.95 -2.26 -2.44
C ASP A 87 9.77 -0.76 -2.22
N LEU A 88 8.74 -0.20 -2.84
CA LEU A 88 8.29 1.18 -2.68
C LEU A 88 7.32 1.30 -1.50
N ASN A 89 7.79 1.00 -0.29
CA ASN A 89 6.99 1.24 0.90
C ASN A 89 6.90 2.74 1.18
N LEU A 90 5.67 3.27 1.21
CA LEU A 90 5.38 4.70 1.39
C LEU A 90 4.76 5.02 2.75
N GLY A 91 4.47 3.98 3.57
CA GLY A 91 3.93 4.10 4.91
C GLY A 91 4.98 3.92 6.00
N PHE A 92 4.91 4.74 7.05
CA PHE A 92 5.74 4.55 8.26
C PHE A 92 5.19 3.35 9.05
N THR A 93 5.72 2.16 8.76
CA THR A 93 5.42 0.93 9.49
C THR A 93 6.49 0.66 10.54
N SER A 94 6.19 -0.18 11.54
CA SER A 94 7.17 -0.58 12.58
C SER A 94 8.32 -1.43 12.04
N HIS A 95 8.19 -1.97 10.83
CA HIS A 95 9.14 -2.93 10.26
C HIS A 95 10.16 -2.29 9.31
N ASP A 96 9.93 -1.05 8.85
CA ASP A 96 10.80 -0.37 7.91
C ASP A 96 11.43 0.88 8.50
N GLU A 97 12.67 1.14 8.16
CA GLU A 97 13.36 2.32 8.65
C GLU A 97 12.77 3.60 8.04
N ARG A 98 12.60 4.62 8.87
CA ARG A 98 12.06 5.93 8.47
C ARG A 98 12.76 6.50 7.24
N LYS A 99 14.10 6.38 7.18
CA LYS A 99 14.90 6.88 6.05
C LYS A 99 14.52 6.23 4.71
N ASN A 100 14.14 4.93 4.71
CA ASN A 100 13.73 4.23 3.49
C ASN A 100 12.39 4.77 2.99
N VAL A 101 11.43 4.98 3.90
CA VAL A 101 10.11 5.54 3.56
C VAL A 101 10.26 6.97 3.02
N GLU A 102 11.09 7.80 3.62
CA GLU A 102 11.37 9.17 3.16
C GLU A 102 12.02 9.18 1.77
N ALA A 103 13.01 8.30 1.55
CA ALA A 103 13.63 8.12 0.24
C ALA A 103 12.62 7.64 -0.82
N ASN A 104 11.75 6.70 -0.46
CA ASN A 104 10.70 6.20 -1.35
C ASN A 104 9.69 7.30 -1.71
N ARG A 105 9.26 8.12 -0.75
CA ARG A 105 8.36 9.26 -0.99
C ARG A 105 9.00 10.28 -1.94
N THR A 106 10.27 10.60 -1.73
CA THR A 106 11.02 11.49 -2.64
C THR A 106 11.08 10.92 -4.05
N ARG A 107 11.38 9.61 -4.19
CA ARG A 107 11.41 8.93 -5.49
C ARG A 107 10.03 8.94 -6.18
N MET A 108 8.97 8.67 -5.42
CA MET A 108 7.59 8.72 -5.92
C MET A 108 7.25 10.11 -6.47
N MET A 109 7.55 11.17 -5.70
CA MET A 109 7.34 12.55 -6.12
C MET A 109 8.09 12.87 -7.42
N GLN A 110 9.37 12.49 -7.49
CA GLN A 110 10.20 12.70 -8.69
C GLN A 110 9.68 11.92 -9.90
N ALA A 111 9.19 10.70 -9.70
CA ALA A 111 8.66 9.88 -10.80
C ALA A 111 7.35 10.46 -11.39
N LEU A 112 6.48 11.05 -10.54
CA LEU A 112 5.21 11.63 -10.95
C LEU A 112 5.34 13.05 -11.51
N LEU A 113 6.21 13.86 -10.92
CA LEU A 113 6.27 15.32 -11.14
C LEU A 113 7.54 15.76 -11.87
N GLY A 114 8.53 14.86 -12.00
CA GLY A 114 9.80 15.22 -12.64
C GLY A 114 10.48 16.39 -11.95
N LYS A 115 10.82 17.43 -12.73
CA LYS A 115 11.49 18.64 -12.24
C LYS A 115 10.58 19.52 -11.35
N GLU A 116 9.27 19.40 -11.49
CA GLU A 116 8.28 20.15 -10.69
C GLU A 116 8.19 19.64 -9.24
N ALA A 117 8.71 18.44 -8.94
CA ALA A 117 8.59 17.83 -7.61
C ALA A 117 9.05 18.72 -6.44
N LYS A 118 9.98 19.62 -6.67
CA LYS A 118 10.49 20.58 -5.67
C LYS A 118 9.45 21.63 -5.25
N ASP A 119 8.49 21.92 -6.13
CA ASP A 119 7.48 22.96 -5.95
C ASP A 119 6.19 22.39 -5.33
N TRP A 120 6.12 21.04 -5.19
CA TRP A 120 4.97 20.35 -4.67
C TRP A 120 5.17 19.85 -3.23
N LYS A 121 4.12 19.94 -2.42
CA LYS A 121 4.10 19.43 -1.05
C LYS A 121 3.20 18.18 -0.96
N LEU A 122 3.78 17.07 -0.52
CA LEU A 122 3.02 15.85 -0.21
C LEU A 122 2.29 16.02 1.12
N VAL A 123 0.97 15.83 1.09
CA VAL A 123 0.09 15.89 2.27
C VAL A 123 -0.49 14.51 2.54
N THR A 124 -0.25 13.96 3.72
CA THR A 124 -0.76 12.66 4.15
C THR A 124 -1.47 12.76 5.48
N LEU A 125 -2.30 11.76 5.78
CA LEU A 125 -3.10 11.68 7.00
C LEU A 125 -2.57 10.61 7.96
N GLN A 126 -2.84 10.78 9.25
CA GLN A 126 -2.89 9.68 10.21
C GLN A 126 -4.22 8.96 10.06
N GLN A 127 -4.26 7.95 9.19
CA GLN A 127 -5.46 7.16 8.89
C GLN A 127 -5.84 6.27 10.08
N ARG A 128 -7.13 6.15 10.36
CA ARG A 128 -7.68 5.44 11.53
C ARG A 128 -8.92 4.60 11.20
N HIS A 129 -9.22 4.40 9.91
CA HIS A 129 -10.43 3.71 9.43
C HIS A 129 -11.73 4.37 9.91
N THR A 130 -11.78 5.70 9.85
CA THR A 130 -12.90 6.55 10.26
C THR A 130 -13.57 7.19 9.04
N PRO A 131 -14.80 7.75 9.17
CA PRO A 131 -15.41 8.54 8.11
C PRO A 131 -14.96 10.02 8.11
N VAL A 132 -13.87 10.35 8.79
CA VAL A 132 -13.43 11.73 8.97
C VAL A 132 -12.77 12.26 7.70
N VAL A 133 -13.38 13.31 7.15
CA VAL A 133 -12.89 14.08 6.00
C VAL A 133 -12.21 15.35 6.50
N ARG A 134 -11.06 15.68 5.95
CA ARG A 134 -10.29 16.90 6.26
C ARG A 134 -10.23 17.81 5.05
N VAL A 135 -10.52 19.07 5.26
CA VAL A 135 -10.34 20.14 4.28
C VAL A 135 -9.02 20.84 4.57
N LEU A 136 -8.12 20.80 3.60
CA LEU A 136 -6.84 21.49 3.68
C LEU A 136 -7.03 22.91 3.11
N ARG A 137 -7.10 23.91 3.99
CA ARG A 137 -7.23 25.33 3.65
C ARG A 137 -5.93 26.11 3.83
N ASP A 138 -4.99 25.51 4.57
CA ASP A 138 -3.71 26.13 4.88
C ASP A 138 -2.56 25.27 4.33
N THR A 139 -1.53 25.94 3.86
CA THR A 139 -0.31 25.33 3.33
C THR A 139 0.55 24.68 4.41
N GLU A 140 0.35 25.01 5.69
CA GLU A 140 1.16 24.56 6.81
C GLU A 140 0.50 23.49 7.68
N ALA A 141 -0.71 23.04 7.33
CA ALA A 141 -1.41 22.01 8.10
C ALA A 141 -0.57 20.74 8.23
N THR A 142 -0.21 20.41 9.47
CA THR A 142 0.55 19.21 9.85
C THR A 142 -0.28 18.31 10.76
N HIS A 143 0.04 17.00 10.78
CA HIS A 143 -0.60 16.03 11.66
C HIS A 143 -2.12 15.88 11.51
N LEU A 144 -2.63 15.98 10.30
CA LEU A 144 -4.04 15.77 10.00
C LEU A 144 -4.44 14.31 10.33
N ARG A 145 -5.49 14.14 11.14
CA ARG A 145 -6.07 12.83 11.47
C ARG A 145 -7.38 12.64 10.72
N GLY A 146 -7.54 11.52 10.05
CA GLY A 146 -8.72 11.18 9.26
C GLY A 146 -8.38 10.22 8.13
N ASP A 147 -9.38 9.88 7.33
CA ASP A 147 -9.22 8.91 6.26
C ASP A 147 -9.59 9.49 4.89
N ALA A 148 -9.92 10.78 4.84
CA ALA A 148 -10.05 11.54 3.61
C ALA A 148 -9.50 12.94 3.78
N VAL A 149 -8.95 13.48 2.69
CA VAL A 149 -8.43 14.85 2.61
C VAL A 149 -8.77 15.45 1.27
N MET A 150 -9.13 16.73 1.26
CA MET A 150 -9.47 17.48 0.05
C MET A 150 -8.90 18.90 0.09
N THR A 151 -8.70 19.49 -1.10
CA THR A 151 -8.21 20.86 -1.26
C THR A 151 -8.47 21.38 -2.68
N ASP A 152 -8.52 22.68 -2.83
CA ASP A 152 -8.44 23.42 -4.10
C ASP A 152 -7.08 24.13 -4.26
N LEU A 153 -6.18 24.02 -3.29
CA LEU A 153 -4.87 24.63 -3.32
C LEU A 153 -3.96 23.96 -4.36
N PRO A 154 -3.32 24.73 -5.26
CA PRO A 154 -2.39 24.19 -6.24
C PRO A 154 -1.13 23.64 -5.56
N HIS A 155 -0.45 22.74 -6.28
CA HIS A 155 0.81 22.13 -5.87
C HIS A 155 0.75 21.41 -4.50
N ARG A 156 -0.44 20.92 -4.12
CA ARG A 156 -0.63 20.03 -2.98
C ARG A 156 -0.97 18.63 -3.50
N LEU A 157 -0.07 17.69 -3.26
CA LEU A 157 -0.29 16.29 -3.62
C LEU A 157 -0.88 15.57 -2.40
N LEU A 158 -2.19 15.35 -2.44
CA LEU A 158 -2.90 14.62 -1.39
C LEU A 158 -2.61 13.13 -1.52
N GLY A 159 -2.23 12.46 -0.43
CA GLY A 159 -1.88 11.05 -0.44
C GLY A 159 -2.60 10.24 0.63
N VAL A 160 -3.20 9.11 0.25
CA VAL A 160 -3.75 8.09 1.15
C VAL A 160 -2.99 6.78 0.97
N MET A 161 -2.69 6.13 2.08
CA MET A 161 -1.92 4.88 2.11
C MET A 161 -2.85 3.68 2.21
N THR A 162 -2.57 2.64 1.42
CA THR A 162 -3.35 1.41 1.40
C THR A 162 -2.46 0.17 1.34
N ALA A 163 -2.99 -0.93 1.87
CA ALA A 163 -2.64 -2.31 1.61
C ALA A 163 -3.95 -3.06 1.84
N ASP A 164 -4.70 -3.31 0.76
CA ASP A 164 -6.04 -3.89 0.64
C ASP A 164 -7.21 -2.91 0.70
N CYS A 165 -7.23 -1.89 1.58
CA CYS A 165 -8.31 -0.90 1.59
C CYS A 165 -8.40 -0.17 0.25
N ILE A 166 -9.61 0.30 -0.11
CA ILE A 166 -9.88 0.93 -1.40
C ILE A 166 -9.49 2.41 -1.38
N PRO A 167 -8.55 2.86 -2.23
CA PRO A 167 -8.32 4.28 -2.42
C PRO A 167 -9.31 4.84 -3.45
N VAL A 168 -9.89 5.99 -3.15
CA VAL A 168 -10.76 6.72 -4.08
C VAL A 168 -10.21 8.13 -4.28
N LEU A 169 -10.08 8.57 -5.53
CA LEU A 169 -9.61 9.90 -5.92
C LEU A 169 -10.73 10.64 -6.65
N LEU A 170 -11.01 11.87 -6.26
CA LEU A 170 -11.99 12.73 -6.89
C LEU A 170 -11.35 14.01 -7.42
N TYR A 171 -11.84 14.47 -8.55
CA TYR A 171 -11.50 15.77 -9.15
C TYR A 171 -12.75 16.51 -9.60
N ASP A 172 -12.96 17.70 -9.08
CA ASP A 172 -13.95 18.67 -9.58
C ASP A 172 -13.34 19.46 -10.75
N ARG A 173 -13.84 19.20 -11.94
CA ARG A 173 -13.34 19.81 -13.18
C ARG A 173 -13.63 21.31 -13.28
N LYS A 174 -14.66 21.79 -12.59
CA LYS A 174 -15.12 23.19 -12.65
C LYS A 174 -14.39 24.05 -11.64
N ASN A 175 -14.27 23.57 -10.39
CA ASN A 175 -13.70 24.38 -9.30
C ASN A 175 -12.23 24.03 -9.02
N GLY A 176 -11.65 23.03 -9.68
CA GLY A 176 -10.26 22.64 -9.49
C GLY A 176 -9.99 21.87 -8.19
N ALA A 177 -11.02 21.55 -7.39
CA ALA A 177 -10.83 20.86 -6.13
C ALA A 177 -10.55 19.36 -6.34
N VAL A 178 -9.69 18.80 -5.49
CA VAL A 178 -9.34 17.37 -5.46
C VAL A 178 -9.55 16.77 -4.09
N ALA A 179 -9.83 15.45 -4.05
CA ALA A 179 -9.96 14.71 -2.81
C ALA A 179 -9.36 13.30 -2.94
N ALA A 180 -8.78 12.81 -1.85
CA ALA A 180 -8.25 11.45 -1.71
C ALA A 180 -8.87 10.79 -0.47
N PHE A 181 -9.37 9.55 -0.65
CA PHE A 181 -10.07 8.77 0.38
C PHE A 181 -9.38 7.43 0.59
N HIS A 182 -9.25 7.04 1.85
CA HIS A 182 -8.94 5.70 2.29
C HIS A 182 -10.24 5.02 2.74
N ALA A 183 -10.81 4.19 1.89
CA ALA A 183 -12.09 3.53 2.12
C ALA A 183 -11.86 2.04 2.46
N GLY A 184 -11.47 1.74 3.70
CA GLY A 184 -11.59 0.40 4.28
C GLY A 184 -13.06 0.09 4.59
N TRP A 185 -13.41 -1.15 4.95
CA TRP A 185 -14.81 -1.56 5.15
C TRP A 185 -15.57 -0.68 6.17
N ARG A 186 -14.91 -0.25 7.27
CA ARG A 186 -15.52 0.66 8.27
C ARG A 186 -15.80 2.04 7.70
N GLY A 187 -14.86 2.60 6.93
CA GLY A 187 -15.03 3.88 6.25
C GLY A 187 -16.13 3.81 5.18
N THR A 188 -16.17 2.71 4.42
CA THR A 188 -17.19 2.44 3.41
C THR A 188 -18.57 2.30 4.06
N LEU A 189 -18.69 1.51 5.14
CA LEU A 189 -19.91 1.37 5.91
C LEU A 189 -20.43 2.74 6.41
N ALA A 190 -19.52 3.57 6.90
CA ALA A 190 -19.84 4.92 7.39
C ALA A 190 -19.95 5.97 6.26
N ARG A 191 -20.05 5.56 4.98
CA ARG A 191 -20.27 6.38 3.78
C ARG A 191 -19.23 7.48 3.59
N ILE A 192 -17.94 7.17 3.80
CA ILE A 192 -16.86 8.17 3.74
C ILE A 192 -16.80 8.90 2.38
N VAL A 193 -17.02 8.18 1.28
CA VAL A 193 -16.96 8.74 -0.08
C VAL A 193 -18.15 9.65 -0.36
N GLU A 194 -19.36 9.21 -0.02
CA GLU A 194 -20.58 10.01 -0.15
C GLU A 194 -20.52 11.28 0.70
N ARG A 195 -20.08 11.16 1.96
CA ARG A 195 -19.82 12.30 2.86
C ARG A 195 -18.80 13.26 2.28
N GLY A 196 -17.75 12.71 1.65
CA GLY A 196 -16.72 13.50 0.99
C GLY A 196 -17.26 14.33 -0.16
N VAL A 197 -18.12 13.75 -1.02
CA VAL A 197 -18.79 14.50 -2.09
C VAL A 197 -19.69 15.61 -1.50
N GLY A 198 -20.42 15.30 -0.43
CA GLY A 198 -21.21 16.30 0.31
C GLY A 198 -20.34 17.44 0.88
N THR A 199 -19.15 17.11 1.42
CA THR A 199 -18.20 18.10 1.91
C THR A 199 -17.66 18.96 0.76
N MET A 200 -17.31 18.37 -0.40
CA MET A 200 -16.89 19.13 -1.59
C MET A 200 -17.97 20.11 -2.05
N LYS A 201 -19.24 19.70 -2.00
CA LYS A 201 -20.37 20.60 -2.33
C LYS A 201 -20.44 21.81 -1.39
N ILE A 202 -20.25 21.59 -0.08
CA ILE A 202 -20.30 22.66 0.94
C ILE A 202 -19.10 23.59 0.82
N GLU A 203 -17.89 23.01 0.67
CA GLU A 203 -16.64 23.76 0.75
C GLU A 203 -16.27 24.49 -0.54
N TYR A 204 -16.55 23.88 -1.69
CA TYR A 204 -16.10 24.37 -3.00
C TYR A 204 -17.27 24.67 -3.96
N GLY A 205 -18.53 24.48 -3.56
CA GLY A 205 -19.66 24.61 -4.45
C GLY A 205 -19.70 23.55 -5.56
N THR A 206 -19.08 22.40 -5.34
CA THR A 206 -18.97 21.32 -6.31
C THR A 206 -20.35 20.76 -6.70
N ASP A 207 -20.66 20.72 -7.99
CA ASP A 207 -21.76 19.91 -8.51
C ASP A 207 -21.24 18.49 -8.78
N PRO A 208 -21.87 17.42 -8.24
CA PRO A 208 -21.48 16.04 -8.51
C PRO A 208 -21.35 15.70 -10.00
N LYS A 209 -22.08 16.41 -10.86
CA LYS A 209 -21.97 16.28 -12.33
C LYS A 209 -20.61 16.70 -12.86
N ASP A 210 -19.86 17.53 -12.16
CA ASP A 210 -18.55 18.01 -12.57
C ASP A 210 -17.41 17.16 -12.03
N ILE A 211 -17.70 16.20 -11.13
CA ILE A 211 -16.71 15.29 -10.55
C ILE A 211 -16.35 14.18 -11.52
N VAL A 212 -15.04 13.90 -11.59
CA VAL A 212 -14.45 12.67 -12.13
C VAL A 212 -13.86 11.87 -10.97
N ALA A 213 -14.21 10.59 -10.91
CA ALA A 213 -13.80 9.70 -9.83
C ALA A 213 -12.93 8.53 -10.35
N ALA A 214 -11.96 8.13 -9.54
CA ALA A 214 -11.15 6.96 -9.78
C ALA A 214 -11.05 6.10 -8.53
N ILE A 215 -11.39 4.83 -8.64
CA ILE A 215 -11.26 3.81 -7.61
C ILE A 215 -10.02 2.98 -7.95
N GLY A 216 -9.04 2.94 -7.05
CA GLY A 216 -7.76 2.27 -7.27
C GLY A 216 -7.76 0.77 -6.95
N ALA A 217 -6.57 0.18 -7.04
CA ALA A 217 -6.34 -1.21 -6.64
C ALA A 217 -6.60 -1.38 -5.12
N GLY A 218 -7.19 -2.51 -4.76
CA GLY A 218 -7.48 -2.91 -3.39
C GLY A 218 -7.80 -4.39 -3.32
N ILE A 219 -8.18 -4.91 -2.16
CA ILE A 219 -8.58 -6.31 -2.07
C ILE A 219 -9.92 -6.51 -2.79
N GLY A 220 -9.95 -7.44 -3.71
CA GLY A 220 -11.15 -7.75 -4.49
C GLY A 220 -12.05 -8.78 -3.80
N PRO A 221 -13.29 -8.93 -4.30
CA PRO A 221 -14.24 -9.93 -3.78
C PRO A 221 -13.73 -11.36 -3.92
N CYS A 222 -12.76 -11.62 -4.80
CA CYS A 222 -12.09 -12.92 -4.91
C CYS A 222 -11.28 -13.33 -3.67
N CYS A 223 -10.87 -12.36 -2.82
CA CYS A 223 -9.98 -12.60 -1.68
C CYS A 223 -10.45 -11.95 -0.37
N TYR A 224 -11.50 -11.12 -0.41
CA TYR A 224 -11.91 -10.38 0.79
C TYR A 224 -13.00 -11.11 1.56
N SER A 225 -12.60 -12.17 2.25
CA SER A 225 -13.49 -12.88 3.17
C SER A 225 -13.77 -12.04 4.42
N VAL A 226 -15.02 -12.02 4.86
CA VAL A 226 -15.52 -11.28 6.03
C VAL A 226 -16.47 -12.16 6.83
N GLY A 227 -16.75 -11.79 8.09
CA GLY A 227 -17.74 -12.47 8.91
C GLY A 227 -19.16 -11.96 8.65
N GLU A 228 -20.15 -12.73 9.13
CA GLU A 228 -21.57 -12.37 9.03
C GLU A 228 -21.91 -11.05 9.75
N GLU A 229 -21.14 -10.69 10.78
CA GLU A 229 -21.29 -9.41 11.47
C GLU A 229 -21.09 -8.23 10.51
N VAL A 230 -20.15 -8.33 9.56
CA VAL A 230 -19.91 -7.29 8.55
C VAL A 230 -21.10 -7.21 7.59
N ARG A 231 -21.67 -8.36 7.19
CA ARG A 231 -22.87 -8.43 6.35
C ARG A 231 -24.04 -7.70 7.00
N HIS A 232 -24.36 -8.04 8.24
CA HIS A 232 -25.46 -7.43 8.99
C HIS A 232 -25.29 -5.91 9.14
N GLU A 233 -24.08 -5.44 9.39
CA GLU A 233 -23.77 -4.02 9.45
C GLU A 233 -24.07 -3.32 8.10
N PHE A 234 -23.65 -3.93 6.97
CA PHE A 234 -23.91 -3.37 5.65
C PHE A 234 -25.41 -3.40 5.30
N GLU A 235 -26.10 -4.51 5.59
CA GLU A 235 -27.55 -4.64 5.36
C GLU A 235 -28.37 -3.61 6.16
N SER A 236 -27.90 -3.23 7.34
CA SER A 236 -28.53 -2.17 8.15
C SER A 236 -28.38 -0.77 7.53
N GLN A 237 -27.40 -0.55 6.65
CA GLN A 237 -27.07 0.75 6.09
C GLN A 237 -27.41 0.91 4.60
N PHE A 238 -27.42 -0.18 3.85
CA PHE A 238 -27.57 -0.13 2.40
C PHE A 238 -28.61 -1.11 1.90
N ALA A 239 -29.64 -0.62 1.22
CA ALA A 239 -30.66 -1.48 0.61
C ALA A 239 -30.11 -2.47 -0.44
N TYR A 240 -28.98 -2.11 -1.06
CA TYR A 240 -28.27 -2.95 -2.04
C TYR A 240 -27.20 -3.85 -1.43
N ALA A 241 -27.09 -3.89 -0.10
CA ALA A 241 -26.05 -4.69 0.55
C ALA A 241 -26.01 -6.16 0.12
N PRO A 242 -27.15 -6.86 -0.08
CA PRO A 242 -27.11 -8.27 -0.53
C PRO A 242 -26.32 -8.48 -1.83
N GLU A 243 -26.29 -7.48 -2.72
CA GLU A 243 -25.57 -7.54 -3.99
C GLU A 243 -24.05 -7.35 -3.84
N LEU A 244 -23.57 -6.89 -2.68
CA LEU A 244 -22.16 -6.68 -2.37
C LEU A 244 -21.48 -7.95 -1.85
N PHE A 245 -22.26 -8.96 -1.48
CA PHE A 245 -21.73 -10.17 -0.87
C PHE A 245 -21.91 -11.37 -1.78
N SER A 246 -20.93 -12.26 -1.74
CA SER A 246 -20.98 -13.54 -2.44
C SER A 246 -20.41 -14.65 -1.58
N ASP A 247 -21.03 -15.84 -1.70
CA ASP A 247 -20.52 -17.04 -1.09
C ASP A 247 -19.46 -17.67 -2.00
N VAL A 248 -18.22 -17.75 -1.54
CA VAL A 248 -17.11 -18.34 -2.29
C VAL A 248 -16.74 -19.67 -1.64
N TYR A 249 -16.79 -20.73 -2.43
CA TYR A 249 -16.36 -22.05 -2.03
C TYR A 249 -14.88 -22.22 -2.37
N GLU A 250 -14.04 -22.44 -1.36
CA GLU A 250 -12.69 -22.91 -1.63
C GLU A 250 -12.75 -24.30 -2.23
N SER A 251 -12.22 -24.47 -3.45
CA SER A 251 -12.06 -25.78 -4.07
C SER A 251 -10.90 -26.52 -3.40
N GLU A 252 -11.19 -27.34 -2.40
CA GLU A 252 -10.24 -28.33 -1.91
C GLU A 252 -10.39 -29.61 -2.73
N PRO A 253 -9.34 -30.10 -3.42
CA PRO A 253 -9.41 -31.34 -4.22
C PRO A 253 -9.90 -32.56 -3.45
N ILE A 254 -9.65 -32.62 -2.13
CA ILE A 254 -10.12 -33.68 -1.23
C ILE A 254 -11.62 -33.52 -0.94
N ARG A 255 -12.12 -32.31 -0.78
CA ARG A 255 -13.54 -31.99 -0.56
C ARG A 255 -14.37 -32.32 -1.79
N ASP A 256 -13.88 -31.95 -2.99
CA ASP A 256 -14.56 -32.28 -4.24
C ASP A 256 -14.65 -33.77 -4.49
N LYS A 257 -13.66 -34.56 -4.01
CA LYS A 257 -13.59 -35.99 -4.14
C LYS A 257 -14.41 -36.74 -3.07
N TYR A 258 -14.55 -36.14 -1.86
CA TYR A 258 -15.20 -36.77 -0.70
C TYR A 258 -16.16 -35.81 0.02
N PRO A 259 -17.22 -35.32 -0.62
CA PRO A 259 -18.10 -34.29 -0.04
C PRO A 259 -18.78 -34.71 1.25
N LEU A 260 -19.11 -36.00 1.39
CA LEU A 260 -19.78 -36.55 2.60
C LEU A 260 -18.86 -36.57 3.82
N LEU A 261 -17.55 -36.68 3.65
CA LEU A 261 -16.58 -36.68 4.77
C LEU A 261 -16.56 -35.31 5.49
N PHE A 262 -16.80 -34.25 4.76
CA PHE A 262 -16.79 -32.87 5.28
C PHE A 262 -18.14 -32.41 5.84
N MET A 263 -19.22 -33.10 5.54
CA MET A 263 -20.53 -32.84 6.14
C MET A 263 -20.64 -33.29 7.60
N THR A 264 -19.81 -34.25 8.04
CA THR A 264 -19.89 -34.88 9.36
C THR A 264 -18.71 -34.59 10.29
N ALA A 265 -17.56 -34.13 9.78
CA ALA A 265 -16.35 -33.93 10.55
C ALA A 265 -16.09 -32.44 10.85
N ARG A 266 -16.54 -31.96 12.01
CA ARG A 266 -16.01 -30.72 12.60
C ARG A 266 -14.74 -31.07 13.38
N ALA A 267 -13.58 -30.92 12.76
CA ALA A 267 -12.31 -30.97 13.49
C ALA A 267 -12.10 -29.63 14.23
N PRO A 268 -11.79 -29.64 15.54
CA PRO A 268 -11.45 -28.40 16.27
C PRO A 268 -10.19 -27.80 15.69
N GLY A 269 -10.24 -26.50 15.30
CA GLY A 269 -9.09 -25.72 14.84
C GLY A 269 -8.89 -25.64 13.33
N HIS A 270 -9.75 -26.20 12.51
CA HIS A 270 -9.77 -26.01 11.05
C HIS A 270 -10.77 -24.94 10.63
N SER A 271 -10.46 -24.25 9.52
CA SER A 271 -11.36 -23.28 8.88
C SER A 271 -12.80 -23.79 8.78
N PRO A 272 -13.82 -22.96 8.94
CA PRO A 272 -15.20 -23.39 8.87
C PRO A 272 -15.46 -24.07 7.53
N ILE A 273 -15.96 -25.30 7.60
CA ILE A 273 -16.39 -26.08 6.42
C ILE A 273 -17.64 -25.38 5.89
N GLY A 274 -17.51 -24.68 4.77
CA GLY A 274 -18.61 -23.94 4.16
C GLY A 274 -18.10 -22.86 3.24
N PRO A 275 -19.01 -22.20 2.50
CA PRO A 275 -18.63 -21.02 1.72
C PRO A 275 -18.12 -19.93 2.66
N GLN A 276 -17.10 -19.24 2.21
CA GLN A 276 -16.65 -18.01 2.85
C GLN A 276 -17.44 -16.84 2.27
N LEU A 277 -17.97 -15.99 3.14
CA LEU A 277 -18.65 -14.77 2.74
C LEU A 277 -17.63 -13.74 2.26
N HIS A 278 -17.74 -13.31 1.03
CA HIS A 278 -16.85 -12.31 0.43
C HIS A 278 -17.58 -11.00 0.16
N LEU A 279 -16.88 -9.87 0.39
CA LEU A 279 -17.42 -8.51 0.21
C LEU A 279 -16.73 -7.81 -0.95
N ASP A 280 -17.52 -7.20 -1.84
CA ASP A 280 -17.03 -6.30 -2.90
C ASP A 280 -17.01 -4.84 -2.43
N LEU A 281 -15.84 -4.39 -1.95
CA LEU A 281 -15.64 -3.00 -1.56
C LEU A 281 -15.52 -2.04 -2.75
N TRP A 282 -15.11 -2.52 -3.94
CA TRP A 282 -15.09 -1.65 -5.13
C TRP A 282 -16.50 -1.24 -5.51
N GLU A 283 -17.41 -2.22 -5.60
CA GLU A 283 -18.81 -1.95 -5.93
C GLU A 283 -19.50 -1.12 -4.85
N ALA A 284 -19.23 -1.39 -3.56
CA ALA A 284 -19.77 -0.59 -2.46
C ALA A 284 -19.39 0.90 -2.59
N ASN A 285 -18.13 1.21 -2.85
CA ASN A 285 -17.69 2.59 -3.05
C ASN A 285 -18.18 3.19 -4.37
N ARG A 286 -18.28 2.38 -5.44
CA ARG A 286 -18.84 2.82 -6.71
C ARG A 286 -20.31 3.24 -6.56
N ARG A 287 -21.11 2.48 -5.82
CA ARG A 287 -22.51 2.83 -5.53
C ARG A 287 -22.65 4.11 -4.73
N GLN A 288 -21.81 4.30 -3.72
CA GLN A 288 -21.79 5.58 -2.97
C GLN A 288 -21.50 6.78 -3.88
N LEU A 289 -20.63 6.65 -4.87
CA LEU A 289 -20.38 7.71 -5.86
C LEU A 289 -21.61 7.97 -6.74
N LEU A 290 -22.31 6.91 -7.14
CA LEU A 290 -23.55 7.04 -7.91
C LEU A 290 -24.67 7.69 -7.07
N ASP A 291 -24.84 7.25 -5.83
CA ASP A 291 -25.83 7.80 -4.88
C ASP A 291 -25.56 9.27 -4.58
N ALA A 292 -24.28 9.68 -4.56
CA ALA A 292 -23.87 11.07 -4.44
C ALA A 292 -24.13 11.91 -5.71
N GLY A 293 -24.61 11.30 -6.81
CA GLY A 293 -25.00 11.98 -8.05
C GLY A 293 -23.92 12.02 -9.13
N ILE A 294 -22.81 11.28 -8.96
CA ILE A 294 -21.76 11.19 -9.98
C ILE A 294 -22.18 10.20 -11.07
N SER A 295 -22.11 10.61 -12.33
CA SER A 295 -22.48 9.73 -13.45
C SER A 295 -21.52 8.53 -13.58
N ALA A 296 -22.05 7.34 -13.84
CA ALA A 296 -21.28 6.11 -14.04
C ALA A 296 -20.16 6.27 -15.10
N LYS A 297 -20.38 7.08 -16.14
CA LYS A 297 -19.39 7.37 -17.18
C LYS A 297 -18.19 8.18 -16.70
N LYS A 298 -18.29 8.78 -15.50
CA LYS A 298 -17.23 9.58 -14.86
C LYS A 298 -16.55 8.84 -13.72
N ILE A 299 -16.86 7.58 -13.49
CA ILE A 299 -16.24 6.72 -12.50
C ILE A 299 -15.39 5.70 -13.22
N SER A 300 -14.10 5.65 -12.93
CA SER A 300 -13.18 4.59 -13.39
C SER A 300 -12.78 3.69 -12.23
N VAL A 301 -12.68 2.38 -12.48
CA VAL A 301 -12.22 1.39 -11.50
C VAL A 301 -11.00 0.68 -12.08
N VAL A 302 -9.89 0.65 -11.35
CA VAL A 302 -8.68 -0.09 -11.74
C VAL A 302 -8.96 -1.59 -11.69
N GLY A 303 -9.73 -2.05 -10.69
CA GLY A 303 -10.24 -3.40 -10.61
C GLY A 303 -9.18 -4.49 -10.42
N THR A 304 -8.02 -4.16 -9.84
CA THR A 304 -6.95 -5.12 -9.59
C THR A 304 -6.89 -5.50 -8.11
N CYS A 305 -7.03 -6.80 -7.84
CA CYS A 305 -6.96 -7.32 -6.48
C CYS A 305 -5.52 -7.33 -5.97
N THR A 306 -5.29 -6.65 -4.83
CA THR A 306 -3.96 -6.56 -4.18
C THR A 306 -3.51 -7.90 -3.62
N ALA A 307 -4.44 -8.69 -3.09
CA ALA A 307 -4.17 -10.02 -2.51
C ALA A 307 -3.78 -11.07 -3.58
N CYS A 308 -4.41 -11.04 -4.76
CA CYS A 308 -3.99 -11.86 -5.89
C CYS A 308 -2.66 -11.40 -6.50
N GLY A 309 -2.36 -10.10 -6.40
CA GLY A 309 -1.24 -9.47 -7.09
C GLY A 309 -0.08 -9.07 -6.17
N THR A 310 0.33 -9.88 -5.20
CA THR A 310 1.37 -9.54 -4.21
C THR A 310 2.76 -9.32 -4.81
N SER A 311 3.02 -9.79 -6.02
CA SER A 311 4.23 -9.43 -6.77
C SER A 311 4.29 -7.94 -7.13
N ARG A 312 3.12 -7.28 -7.27
CA ARG A 312 2.96 -5.89 -7.72
C ARG A 312 2.41 -4.98 -6.62
N TYR A 313 1.69 -5.50 -5.63
CA TYR A 313 1.06 -4.73 -4.56
C TYR A 313 1.43 -5.25 -3.19
N PHE A 314 1.32 -4.41 -2.17
CA PHE A 314 1.30 -4.83 -0.78
C PHE A 314 -0.11 -5.30 -0.41
N SER A 315 -0.22 -6.41 0.30
CA SER A 315 -1.49 -6.92 0.81
C SER A 315 -1.39 -7.24 2.30
N HIS A 316 -2.18 -6.56 3.10
CA HIS A 316 -2.24 -6.80 4.54
C HIS A 316 -2.83 -8.18 4.85
N ARG A 317 -3.80 -8.62 4.06
CA ARG A 317 -4.47 -9.92 4.19
C ARG A 317 -3.50 -11.06 3.88
N THR A 318 -2.88 -11.05 2.72
CA THR A 318 -2.03 -12.15 2.24
C THR A 318 -0.68 -12.19 2.95
N GLU A 319 -0.14 -11.03 3.33
CA GLU A 319 1.16 -10.91 4.02
C GLU A 319 0.98 -10.84 5.56
N GLU A 320 -0.20 -11.23 6.07
CA GLU A 320 -0.50 -11.40 7.51
C GLU A 320 -0.09 -10.18 8.37
N GLY A 321 -0.23 -8.98 7.80
CA GLY A 321 0.14 -7.73 8.47
C GLY A 321 1.60 -7.33 8.36
N PHE A 322 2.51 -8.23 7.99
CA PHE A 322 3.93 -7.92 7.75
C PHE A 322 4.12 -7.37 6.33
N THR A 323 3.66 -6.16 6.09
CA THR A 323 3.60 -5.58 4.76
C THR A 323 3.84 -4.06 4.77
N GLY A 324 4.29 -3.53 3.63
CA GLY A 324 4.40 -2.10 3.39
C GLY A 324 3.05 -1.45 3.06
N ARG A 325 3.13 -0.21 2.58
CA ARG A 325 1.94 0.54 2.14
C ARG A 325 2.21 1.17 0.77
N MET A 326 1.26 1.00 -0.13
CA MET A 326 1.13 1.80 -1.35
C MET A 326 0.58 3.17 -0.98
N MET A 327 0.68 4.12 -1.91
CA MET A 327 0.05 5.44 -1.77
C MET A 327 -0.67 5.81 -3.06
N SER A 328 -1.90 6.24 -2.90
CA SER A 328 -2.70 6.80 -3.98
C SER A 328 -2.71 8.32 -3.83
N VAL A 329 -2.39 9.02 -4.89
CA VAL A 329 -2.17 10.47 -4.83
C VAL A 329 -2.95 11.22 -5.89
N ILE A 330 -3.37 12.45 -5.54
CA ILE A 330 -4.00 13.41 -6.46
C ILE A 330 -3.65 14.84 -6.05
N GLY A 331 -3.49 15.72 -7.04
CA GLY A 331 -3.28 17.14 -6.83
C GLY A 331 -3.54 17.94 -8.10
N VAL A 332 -3.65 19.27 -7.99
CA VAL A 332 -3.82 20.20 -9.13
C VAL A 332 -2.58 21.08 -9.29
N ARG A 333 -2.29 21.42 -10.57
CA ARG A 333 -1.25 22.36 -10.95
C ARG A 333 -1.66 23.80 -10.73
#